data_4d5b67852a51c41171177a7e37680c7e
#
_entry.id   4d5b67852a51c41171177a7e37680c7e
#
_cell.length_a   1.000
_cell.length_b   1.000
_cell.length_c   1.000
_cell.angle_alpha   90.00
_cell.angle_beta   90.00
_cell.angle_gamma   90.00
#
_symmetry.space_group_name_H-M   'P 1'
#
loop_
_entity.id
_entity.type
_entity.pdbx_description
1 polymer ?
#
loop_
_entity_poly.entity_id
_entity_poly.type
_entity_poly.pdbx_seq_one_letter_code
_entity_poly.pdbx_strand_id
1 'polypeptide(L)'
;MTIIPRNQRSEPRFCATIRSALVWPIALAAFVFATVGWAEDARKGTVPEKEVQAKLQYCKVCHGVSAQGFRGYYPIPRLAGQQPTYLENQLQAFIEHRRTNNVMFNVAHSLSPSMVAALAANFNALNPPPLGGAPRQLVATGEKIFQDGLPNQDIAACAACHGPDAAGAGLFPRLTGQLYPYVIDKLVNWGKERGQNPKIPDTSAIMSPVAHSLNKSQIEAVAAYVSTLK
;
A
#
# COMPACT_ATOMS: atom_id res chain seq x y z
N MET A 1 0.06 -62.57 -10.99
CA MET A 1 0.49 -63.53 -11.99
C MET A 1 0.90 -62.72 -13.21
N THR A 2 2.11 -62.47 -13.50
CA THR A 2 3.25 -63.11 -14.08
C THR A 2 4.36 -62.06 -14.15
N ILE A 3 5.36 -62.05 -13.35
CA ILE A 3 6.77 -62.50 -13.43
C ILE A 3 7.57 -61.99 -14.64
N ILE A 4 8.64 -61.29 -14.27
CA ILE A 4 9.92 -60.81 -14.80
C ILE A 4 10.57 -61.76 -15.88
N PRO A 5 11.56 -61.30 -16.73
CA PRO A 5 12.93 -61.30 -16.25
C PRO A 5 13.90 -60.19 -16.79
N ARG A 6 14.87 -59.96 -15.91
CA ARG A 6 16.24 -59.45 -16.07
C ARG A 6 17.00 -60.01 -17.30
N ASN A 7 17.82 -59.20 -17.95
CA ASN A 7 19.00 -59.71 -18.63
C ASN A 7 20.20 -58.77 -18.46
N GLN A 8 21.27 -59.37 -17.88
CA GLN A 8 22.63 -58.84 -17.81
C GLN A 8 23.39 -59.32 -19.04
N ARG A 9 24.37 -58.59 -19.46
CA ARG A 9 25.71 -58.99 -20.02
C ARG A 9 26.32 -57.75 -20.68
N SER A 10 27.55 -57.46 -20.68
CA SER A 10 28.86 -57.96 -20.17
C SER A 10 29.89 -56.99 -20.74
N GLU A 11 30.85 -56.60 -19.91
CA GLU A 11 32.03 -55.83 -20.34
C GLU A 11 32.92 -56.68 -21.29
N PRO A 12 33.83 -56.07 -22.07
CA PRO A 12 35.19 -56.48 -22.02
C PRO A 12 36.19 -55.35 -21.78
N ARG A 13 37.16 -55.73 -20.95
CA ARG A 13 38.44 -55.04 -20.73
C ARG A 13 39.32 -55.15 -21.97
N PHE A 14 39.96 -54.02 -22.34
CA PHE A 14 41.20 -54.14 -23.13
C PHE A 14 42.26 -53.18 -22.61
N CYS A 15 43.47 -53.73 -22.62
CA CYS A 15 44.66 -53.31 -21.93
C CYS A 15 45.47 -52.23 -22.68
N ALA A 16 46.12 -51.44 -21.92
CA ALA A 16 47.29 -50.58 -22.09
C ALA A 16 48.01 -50.48 -23.46
N THR A 17 48.35 -49.27 -23.85
CA THR A 17 49.72 -48.93 -24.30
C THR A 17 50.03 -47.45 -23.99
N ILE A 18 51.13 -47.25 -23.27
CA ILE A 18 51.80 -46.01 -22.98
C ILE A 18 52.48 -45.52 -24.27
N ARG A 19 52.21 -44.21 -24.63
CA ARG A 19 53.17 -43.46 -25.46
C ARG A 19 53.25 -42.03 -24.95
N SER A 20 54.43 -41.75 -24.47
CA SER A 20 54.94 -40.40 -24.11
C SER A 20 54.91 -39.50 -25.33
N ALA A 21 54.47 -38.26 -25.20
CA ALA A 21 55.14 -37.15 -25.86
C ALA A 21 54.43 -35.82 -25.60
N LEU A 22 55.20 -34.84 -25.36
CA LEU A 22 55.08 -33.41 -25.46
C LEU A 22 54.14 -32.66 -24.52
N VAL A 23 54.79 -32.14 -23.51
CA VAL A 23 54.33 -31.00 -22.67
C VAL A 23 54.34 -29.74 -23.51
N TRP A 24 53.18 -29.23 -23.87
CA TRP A 24 53.04 -27.85 -24.29
C TRP A 24 52.45 -27.05 -23.11
N PRO A 25 53.05 -25.93 -22.76
CA PRO A 25 52.46 -25.07 -21.71
C PRO A 25 51.24 -24.37 -22.30
N ILE A 26 50.05 -24.80 -21.92
CA ILE A 26 48.83 -24.07 -22.15
C ILE A 26 48.85 -22.91 -21.15
N ALA A 27 49.14 -21.71 -21.65
CA ALA A 27 48.95 -20.48 -20.88
C ALA A 27 47.46 -20.39 -20.51
N LEU A 28 47.18 -20.58 -19.24
CA LEU A 28 45.87 -20.26 -18.65
C LEU A 28 45.64 -18.76 -18.77
N ALA A 29 45.01 -18.32 -19.83
CA ALA A 29 44.39 -17.01 -19.87
C ALA A 29 43.21 -17.04 -18.91
N ALA A 30 43.39 -16.54 -17.67
CA ALA A 30 42.34 -16.26 -16.75
C ALA A 30 41.45 -15.18 -17.36
N PHE A 31 40.38 -15.58 -18.03
CA PHE A 31 39.28 -14.70 -18.36
C PHE A 31 38.62 -14.31 -17.05
N VAL A 32 39.04 -13.18 -16.51
CA VAL A 32 38.30 -12.47 -15.49
C VAL A 32 36.98 -12.03 -16.15
N PHE A 33 35.95 -12.84 -16.05
CA PHE A 33 34.59 -12.37 -16.26
C PHE A 33 34.32 -11.33 -15.16
N ALA A 34 34.60 -10.07 -15.46
CA ALA A 34 34.02 -8.97 -14.73
C ALA A 34 32.51 -9.15 -14.88
N THR A 35 31.88 -9.74 -13.89
CA THR A 35 30.43 -9.65 -13.72
C THR A 35 30.15 -8.17 -13.53
N VAL A 36 29.78 -7.50 -14.62
CA VAL A 36 29.12 -6.23 -14.55
C VAL A 36 27.79 -6.54 -13.87
N GLY A 37 27.82 -6.58 -12.55
CA GLY A 37 26.62 -6.51 -11.74
C GLY A 37 25.92 -5.22 -12.16
N TRP A 38 24.82 -5.37 -12.84
CA TRP A 38 23.92 -4.27 -13.12
C TRP A 38 23.45 -3.75 -11.76
N ALA A 39 24.12 -2.75 -11.27
CA ALA A 39 23.65 -1.95 -10.14
C ALA A 39 22.41 -1.19 -10.59
N GLU A 40 21.29 -1.89 -10.66
CA GLU A 40 19.97 -1.33 -10.96
C GLU A 40 19.42 -0.51 -9.77
N ASP A 41 20.19 -0.47 -8.68
CA ASP A 41 19.80 0.18 -7.42
C ASP A 41 20.35 1.60 -7.23
N ALA A 42 21.07 2.14 -8.18
CA ALA A 42 21.74 3.45 -8.06
C ALA A 42 20.92 4.65 -8.61
N ARG A 43 19.65 4.49 -8.93
CA ARG A 43 18.81 5.57 -9.48
C ARG A 43 17.59 5.95 -8.62
N LYS A 44 17.56 5.59 -7.34
CA LYS A 44 16.77 6.32 -6.36
C LYS A 44 17.59 7.53 -5.90
N GLY A 45 17.77 8.51 -6.78
CA GLY A 45 18.31 9.79 -6.38
C GLY A 45 17.49 10.33 -5.22
N THR A 46 18.14 10.58 -4.08
CA THR A 46 17.47 11.22 -2.93
C THR A 46 16.98 12.59 -3.39
N VAL A 47 15.68 12.83 -3.23
CA VAL A 47 15.12 14.15 -3.55
C VAL A 47 15.72 15.17 -2.58
N PRO A 48 16.20 16.33 -3.05
CA PRO A 48 16.72 17.38 -2.17
C PRO A 48 15.68 17.79 -1.14
N GLU A 49 16.07 17.90 0.13
CA GLU A 49 15.16 18.23 1.24
C GLU A 49 14.36 19.51 0.97
N LYS A 50 14.97 20.53 0.39
CA LYS A 50 14.30 21.78 0.01
C LYS A 50 13.11 21.54 -0.93
N GLU A 51 13.24 20.63 -1.88
CA GLU A 51 12.17 20.29 -2.82
C GLU A 51 11.06 19.51 -2.11
N VAL A 52 11.41 18.58 -1.21
CA VAL A 52 10.43 17.84 -0.39
C VAL A 52 9.63 18.82 0.46
N GLN A 53 10.30 19.76 1.15
CA GLN A 53 9.63 20.75 1.98
C GLN A 53 8.71 21.68 1.17
N ALA A 54 9.15 22.13 0.00
CA ALA A 54 8.31 22.93 -0.90
C ALA A 54 7.04 22.15 -1.33
N LYS A 55 7.19 20.88 -1.67
CA LYS A 55 6.08 20.03 -2.08
C LYS A 55 5.14 19.72 -0.90
N LEU A 56 5.67 19.51 0.31
CA LEU A 56 4.87 19.35 1.54
C LEU A 56 4.00 20.59 1.79
N GLN A 57 4.56 21.80 1.67
CA GLN A 57 3.79 23.02 1.82
C GLN A 57 2.68 23.11 0.78
N TYR A 58 2.96 22.77 -0.47
CA TYR A 58 1.95 22.72 -1.52
C TYR A 58 0.78 21.75 -1.17
N CYS A 59 1.08 20.54 -0.71
CA CYS A 59 0.05 19.59 -0.28
C CYS A 59 -0.80 20.14 0.88
N LYS A 60 -0.15 20.79 1.86
CA LYS A 60 -0.79 21.35 3.05
C LYS A 60 -1.75 22.49 2.75
N VAL A 61 -1.65 23.16 1.60
CA VAL A 61 -2.63 24.20 1.17
C VAL A 61 -4.04 23.63 1.17
N CYS A 62 -4.23 22.41 0.70
CA CYS A 62 -5.53 21.76 0.65
C CYS A 62 -5.74 20.80 1.85
N HIS A 63 -4.72 20.08 2.26
CA HIS A 63 -4.81 19.07 3.32
C HIS A 63 -4.66 19.62 4.75
N GLY A 64 -4.63 20.97 4.90
CA GLY A 64 -4.49 21.65 6.18
C GLY A 64 -3.04 21.85 6.60
N VAL A 65 -2.76 22.95 7.31
CA VAL A 65 -1.40 23.41 7.66
C VAL A 65 -0.57 22.38 8.45
N SER A 66 -1.25 21.53 9.22
CA SER A 66 -0.64 20.37 9.92
C SER A 66 -1.00 19.04 9.25
N ALA A 67 -1.47 19.06 8.01
CA ALA A 67 -1.97 17.89 7.29
C ALA A 67 -3.11 17.14 8.01
N GLN A 68 -3.86 17.83 8.88
CA GLN A 68 -4.99 17.29 9.63
C GLN A 68 -6.29 17.20 8.81
N GLY A 69 -6.27 17.62 7.54
CA GLY A 69 -7.42 17.68 6.66
C GLY A 69 -8.16 19.03 6.69
N PHE A 70 -9.20 19.13 5.87
CA PHE A 70 -10.06 20.30 5.79
C PHE A 70 -11.54 19.89 5.74
N ARG A 71 -12.36 20.51 6.62
CA ARG A 71 -13.80 20.24 6.74
C ARG A 71 -14.61 21.26 5.97
N GLY A 72 -14.53 21.25 4.65
CA GLY A 72 -15.38 22.08 3.79
C GLY A 72 -16.55 21.28 3.22
N TYR A 73 -17.26 21.88 2.29
CA TYR A 73 -18.32 21.21 1.52
C TYR A 73 -17.79 19.91 0.84
N TYR A 74 -16.57 19.98 0.32
CA TYR A 74 -15.80 18.81 -0.12
C TYR A 74 -14.73 18.53 0.95
N PRO A 75 -14.92 17.51 1.80
CA PRO A 75 -13.95 17.21 2.84
C PRO A 75 -12.65 16.68 2.24
N ILE A 76 -11.53 17.32 2.60
CA ILE A 76 -10.20 16.93 2.16
C ILE A 76 -9.52 16.14 3.28
N PRO A 77 -8.99 14.93 3.02
CA PRO A 77 -8.56 14.02 4.08
C PRO A 77 -7.36 14.50 4.88
N ARG A 78 -7.30 14.04 6.12
CA ARG A 78 -6.11 14.03 6.94
C ARG A 78 -5.08 13.12 6.30
N LEU A 79 -3.85 13.61 6.13
CA LEU A 79 -2.67 12.85 5.71
C LEU A 79 -1.73 12.54 6.88
N ALA A 80 -1.76 13.38 7.93
CA ALA A 80 -0.90 13.22 9.08
C ALA A 80 -1.08 11.87 9.79
N GLY A 81 0.02 11.18 10.02
CA GLY A 81 0.08 9.85 10.65
C GLY A 81 -0.35 8.71 9.74
N GLN A 82 -0.66 8.95 8.46
CA GLN A 82 -1.10 7.90 7.55
C GLN A 82 0.04 6.96 7.20
N GLN A 83 -0.30 5.69 6.96
CA GLN A 83 0.65 4.66 6.58
C GLN A 83 1.36 5.01 5.26
N PRO A 84 2.71 4.98 5.18
CA PRO A 84 3.46 5.37 3.99
C PRO A 84 3.06 4.54 2.77
N THR A 85 3.05 3.21 2.89
CA THR A 85 2.65 2.30 1.81
C THR A 85 1.24 2.57 1.30
N TYR A 86 0.31 2.94 2.20
CA TYR A 86 -1.04 3.34 1.81
C TYR A 86 -1.04 4.65 1.02
N LEU A 87 -0.29 5.68 1.45
CA LEU A 87 -0.18 6.95 0.73
C LEU A 87 0.40 6.75 -0.67
N GLU A 88 1.48 5.99 -0.78
CA GLU A 88 2.11 5.65 -2.06
C GLU A 88 1.13 4.94 -2.99
N ASN A 89 0.45 3.90 -2.48
CA ASN A 89 -0.55 3.16 -3.25
C ASN A 89 -1.74 4.05 -3.68
N GLN A 90 -2.17 5.01 -2.84
CA GLN A 90 -3.26 5.90 -3.20
C GLN A 90 -2.87 6.92 -4.26
N LEU A 91 -1.65 7.47 -4.21
CA LEU A 91 -1.14 8.35 -5.26
C LEU A 91 -1.02 7.59 -6.59
N GLN A 92 -0.51 6.36 -6.55
CA GLN A 92 -0.46 5.51 -7.73
C GLN A 92 -1.86 5.14 -8.24
N ALA A 93 -2.81 4.89 -7.34
CA ALA A 93 -4.20 4.56 -7.71
C ALA A 93 -4.89 5.71 -8.47
N PHE A 94 -4.57 6.96 -8.18
CA PHE A 94 -5.06 8.10 -8.96
C PHE A 94 -4.46 8.12 -10.37
N ILE A 95 -3.14 7.88 -10.51
CA ILE A 95 -2.44 7.84 -11.80
C ILE A 95 -3.00 6.71 -12.68
N GLU A 96 -3.27 5.57 -12.11
CA GLU A 96 -3.77 4.36 -12.79
C GLU A 96 -5.29 4.37 -12.98
N HIS A 97 -5.98 5.41 -12.56
CA HIS A 97 -7.45 5.50 -12.58
C HIS A 97 -8.16 4.36 -11.82
N ARG A 98 -7.49 3.70 -10.86
CA ARG A 98 -8.13 2.79 -9.91
C ARG A 98 -8.95 3.55 -8.87
N ARG A 99 -8.57 4.79 -8.64
CA ARG A 99 -9.27 5.74 -7.78
C ARG A 99 -9.54 7.03 -8.55
N THR A 100 -10.79 7.48 -8.56
CA THR A 100 -11.22 8.66 -9.32
C THR A 100 -11.17 9.92 -8.47
N ASN A 101 -10.38 10.88 -8.87
CA ASN A 101 -10.39 12.28 -8.43
C ASN A 101 -9.50 13.10 -9.36
N ASN A 102 -10.07 13.99 -10.15
CA ASN A 102 -9.32 14.75 -11.18
C ASN A 102 -8.23 15.66 -10.60
N VAL A 103 -8.49 16.27 -9.43
CA VAL A 103 -7.47 17.12 -8.78
C VAL A 103 -6.28 16.27 -8.35
N MET A 104 -6.55 15.15 -7.64
CA MET A 104 -5.49 14.28 -7.16
C MET A 104 -4.78 13.53 -8.29
N PHE A 105 -5.44 13.21 -9.39
CA PHE A 105 -4.79 12.70 -10.59
C PHE A 105 -3.70 13.67 -11.09
N ASN A 106 -4.05 14.94 -11.28
CA ASN A 106 -3.10 15.96 -11.75
C ASN A 106 -1.93 16.17 -10.77
N VAL A 107 -2.20 16.15 -9.47
CA VAL A 107 -1.16 16.26 -8.43
C VAL A 107 -0.26 15.03 -8.46
N ALA A 108 -0.81 13.82 -8.42
CA ALA A 108 -0.06 12.58 -8.35
C ALA A 108 0.79 12.37 -9.61
N HIS A 109 0.26 12.66 -10.79
CA HIS A 109 0.96 12.51 -12.08
C HIS A 109 2.22 13.39 -12.18
N SER A 110 2.29 14.48 -11.43
CA SER A 110 3.44 15.39 -11.41
C SER A 110 4.57 14.98 -10.44
N LEU A 111 4.40 13.87 -9.70
CA LEU A 111 5.36 13.43 -8.68
C LEU A 111 6.22 12.28 -9.19
N SER A 112 7.54 12.35 -8.92
CA SER A 112 8.43 11.21 -9.11
C SER A 112 8.21 10.16 -8.01
N PRO A 113 8.52 8.86 -8.24
CA PRO A 113 8.43 7.83 -7.21
C PRO A 113 9.22 8.16 -5.93
N SER A 114 10.40 8.75 -6.07
CA SER A 114 11.22 9.18 -4.93
C SER A 114 10.58 10.34 -4.14
N MET A 115 9.92 11.29 -4.82
CA MET A 115 9.16 12.35 -4.16
C MET A 115 7.94 11.77 -3.43
N VAL A 116 7.22 10.82 -4.03
CA VAL A 116 6.08 10.13 -3.40
C VAL A 116 6.51 9.46 -2.10
N ALA A 117 7.60 8.69 -2.10
CA ALA A 117 8.12 8.03 -0.91
C ALA A 117 8.54 9.05 0.18
N ALA A 118 9.23 10.13 -0.20
CA ALA A 118 9.65 11.18 0.73
C ALA A 118 8.43 11.89 1.38
N LEU A 119 7.41 12.22 0.58
CA LEU A 119 6.17 12.83 1.09
C LEU A 119 5.42 11.88 2.03
N ALA A 120 5.31 10.59 1.68
CA ALA A 120 4.65 9.58 2.48
C ALA A 120 5.30 9.42 3.86
N ALA A 121 6.64 9.35 3.90
CA ALA A 121 7.41 9.29 5.14
C ALA A 121 7.20 10.55 6.02
N ASN A 122 7.24 11.74 5.41
CA ASN A 122 7.04 12.99 6.12
C ASN A 122 5.62 13.11 6.70
N PHE A 123 4.57 12.75 5.95
CA PHE A 123 3.19 12.77 6.46
C PHE A 123 2.98 11.74 7.57
N ASN A 124 3.60 10.58 7.48
CA ASN A 124 3.54 9.56 8.54
C ASN A 124 4.11 10.06 9.87
N ALA A 125 5.17 10.84 9.84
CA ALA A 125 5.81 11.39 11.03
C ALA A 125 4.97 12.47 11.76
N LEU A 126 3.91 13.00 11.14
CA LEU A 126 3.05 14.02 11.73
C LEU A 126 1.95 13.38 12.58
N ASN A 127 1.66 13.98 13.75
CA ASN A 127 0.53 13.53 14.58
C ASN A 127 -0.18 14.71 15.27
N PRO A 128 -0.75 15.68 14.51
CA PRO A 128 -1.56 16.72 15.11
C PRO A 128 -2.83 16.14 15.73
N PRO A 129 -3.44 16.81 16.72
CA PRO A 129 -4.72 16.40 17.27
C PRO A 129 -5.79 16.33 16.18
N PRO A 130 -6.81 15.47 16.34
CA PRO A 130 -7.94 15.40 15.41
C PRO A 130 -8.74 16.72 15.42
N LEU A 131 -9.33 17.08 14.27
CA LEU A 131 -10.16 18.30 14.17
C LEU A 131 -11.50 18.18 14.93
N GLY A 132 -11.90 16.95 15.31
CA GLY A 132 -13.15 16.71 16.02
C GLY A 132 -14.40 17.07 15.20
N GLY A 133 -15.49 17.42 15.89
CA GLY A 133 -16.73 17.88 15.25
C GLY A 133 -17.70 16.76 14.84
N ALA A 134 -17.45 15.53 15.26
CA ALA A 134 -18.41 14.45 15.13
C ALA A 134 -19.49 14.51 16.22
N PRO A 135 -20.72 14.02 15.93
CA PRO A 135 -21.78 13.91 16.93
C PRO A 135 -21.41 12.93 18.05
N ARG A 136 -21.24 13.43 19.27
CA ARG A 136 -20.78 12.62 20.42
C ARG A 136 -21.69 11.44 20.74
N GLN A 137 -23.00 11.59 20.54
CA GLN A 137 -23.98 10.54 20.78
C GLN A 137 -23.83 9.30 19.88
N LEU A 138 -23.10 9.41 18.76
CA LEU A 138 -22.85 8.30 17.83
C LEU A 138 -21.57 7.52 18.17
N VAL A 139 -20.69 8.06 19.01
CA VAL A 139 -19.35 7.50 19.24
C VAL A 139 -19.42 6.10 19.83
N ALA A 140 -20.22 5.86 20.87
CA ALA A 140 -20.32 4.55 21.51
C ALA A 140 -20.89 3.47 20.57
N THR A 141 -21.88 3.82 19.74
CA THR A 141 -22.40 2.91 18.71
C THR A 141 -21.35 2.62 17.66
N GLY A 142 -20.60 3.66 17.24
CA GLY A 142 -19.51 3.53 16.27
C GLY A 142 -18.37 2.65 16.79
N GLU A 143 -18.01 2.81 18.06
CA GLU A 143 -17.01 1.96 18.73
C GLU A 143 -17.42 0.50 18.69
N LYS A 144 -18.66 0.20 19.08
CA LYS A 144 -19.17 -1.17 19.05
C LYS A 144 -19.12 -1.78 17.66
N ILE A 145 -19.55 -1.06 16.62
CA ILE A 145 -19.46 -1.54 15.23
C ILE A 145 -18.02 -1.74 14.82
N PHE A 146 -17.14 -0.82 15.18
CA PHE A 146 -15.72 -0.87 14.82
C PHE A 146 -15.01 -2.07 15.45
N GLN A 147 -15.25 -2.34 16.74
CA GLN A 147 -14.59 -3.41 17.50
C GLN A 147 -15.23 -4.79 17.27
N ASP A 148 -16.55 -4.88 17.19
CA ASP A 148 -17.27 -6.14 17.17
C ASP A 148 -17.76 -6.54 15.76
N GLY A 149 -17.83 -5.59 14.82
CA GLY A 149 -18.50 -5.78 13.53
C GLY A 149 -20.01 -5.84 13.64
N LEU A 150 -20.64 -6.41 12.63
CA LEU A 150 -22.09 -6.65 12.58
C LEU A 150 -22.32 -8.09 12.08
N PRO A 151 -22.21 -9.10 12.97
CA PRO A 151 -22.30 -10.51 12.59
C PRO A 151 -23.60 -10.89 11.87
N ASN A 152 -24.71 -10.25 12.23
CA ASN A 152 -26.01 -10.48 11.58
C ASN A 152 -26.10 -9.95 10.14
N GLN A 153 -25.08 -9.22 9.67
CA GLN A 153 -24.98 -8.66 8.33
C GLN A 153 -23.69 -9.12 7.62
N ASP A 154 -23.02 -10.13 8.15
CA ASP A 154 -21.73 -10.65 7.66
C ASP A 154 -20.64 -9.57 7.53
N ILE A 155 -20.69 -8.55 8.39
CA ILE A 155 -19.68 -7.48 8.44
C ILE A 155 -18.71 -7.78 9.58
N ALA A 156 -17.47 -8.11 9.21
CA ALA A 156 -16.38 -8.31 10.16
C ALA A 156 -16.06 -7.03 10.94
N ALA A 157 -15.47 -7.19 12.13
CA ALA A 157 -14.95 -6.07 12.90
C ALA A 157 -13.97 -5.24 12.07
N CYS A 158 -14.15 -3.93 12.03
CA CYS A 158 -13.25 -3.02 11.32
C CYS A 158 -11.81 -3.09 11.90
N ALA A 159 -11.73 -3.31 13.22
CA ALA A 159 -10.48 -3.49 13.95
C ALA A 159 -9.64 -4.66 13.45
N ALA A 160 -10.24 -5.69 12.85
CA ALA A 160 -9.53 -6.85 12.31
C ALA A 160 -8.51 -6.49 11.22
N CYS A 161 -8.79 -5.43 10.44
CA CYS A 161 -7.91 -4.96 9.38
C CYS A 161 -7.26 -3.62 9.73
N HIS A 162 -8.03 -2.69 10.33
CA HIS A 162 -7.56 -1.34 10.64
C HIS A 162 -6.83 -1.22 12.00
N GLY A 163 -6.73 -2.32 12.75
CA GLY A 163 -6.18 -2.36 14.11
C GLY A 163 -7.18 -1.88 15.18
N PRO A 164 -7.00 -2.29 16.45
CA PRO A 164 -7.94 -1.97 17.54
C PRO A 164 -7.99 -0.47 17.85
N ASP A 165 -6.90 0.26 17.58
CA ASP A 165 -6.76 1.71 17.71
C ASP A 165 -6.98 2.46 16.38
N ALA A 166 -7.41 1.74 15.34
CA ALA A 166 -7.60 2.27 13.99
C ALA A 166 -6.34 2.90 13.35
N ALA A 167 -5.13 2.51 13.81
CA ALA A 167 -3.86 3.03 13.29
C ALA A 167 -3.52 2.50 11.88
N GLY A 168 -4.15 1.40 11.47
CA GLY A 168 -3.84 0.73 10.21
C GLY A 168 -2.47 0.08 10.17
N ALA A 169 -2.16 -0.61 9.08
CA ALA A 169 -0.84 -1.18 8.81
C ALA A 169 -0.67 -1.44 7.30
N GLY A 170 0.48 -1.08 6.75
CA GLY A 170 0.79 -1.30 5.33
C GLY A 170 -0.25 -0.67 4.41
N LEU A 171 -1.02 -1.48 3.69
CA LEU A 171 -2.09 -1.02 2.79
C LEU A 171 -3.43 -0.75 3.49
N PHE A 172 -3.60 -1.19 4.73
CA PHE A 172 -4.76 -0.84 5.55
C PHE A 172 -4.57 0.56 6.13
N PRO A 173 -5.42 1.53 5.77
CA PRO A 173 -5.20 2.91 6.18
C PRO A 173 -5.44 3.15 7.67
N ARG A 174 -4.68 4.09 8.22
CA ARG A 174 -5.00 4.73 9.50
C ARG A 174 -6.33 5.48 9.34
N LEU A 175 -7.26 5.21 10.23
CA LEU A 175 -8.55 5.90 10.36
C LEU A 175 -8.59 6.83 11.57
N THR A 176 -7.67 6.64 12.52
CA THR A 176 -7.55 7.45 13.76
C THR A 176 -7.46 8.93 13.42
N GLY A 177 -8.43 9.71 13.94
CA GLY A 177 -8.50 11.14 13.77
C GLY A 177 -8.82 11.61 12.34
N GLN A 178 -9.28 10.70 11.46
CA GLN A 178 -9.74 11.08 10.13
C GLN A 178 -11.05 11.88 10.24
N LEU A 179 -11.29 12.77 9.29
CA LEU A 179 -12.45 13.66 9.32
C LEU A 179 -13.77 12.90 9.23
N TYR A 180 -14.69 13.16 10.15
CA TYR A 180 -16.04 12.62 10.14
C TYR A 180 -16.75 12.71 8.77
N PRO A 181 -16.84 13.90 8.13
CA PRO A 181 -17.50 14.01 6.83
C PRO A 181 -16.73 13.30 5.72
N TYR A 182 -15.40 13.21 5.81
CA TYR A 182 -14.61 12.48 4.81
C TYR A 182 -14.86 10.97 4.87
N VAL A 183 -14.91 10.40 6.06
CA VAL A 183 -15.18 8.95 6.23
C VAL A 183 -16.55 8.59 5.67
N ILE A 184 -17.58 9.42 5.98
CA ILE A 184 -18.92 9.23 5.44
C ILE A 184 -18.90 9.28 3.91
N ASP A 185 -18.32 10.32 3.35
CA ASP A 185 -18.27 10.51 1.90
C ASP A 185 -17.59 9.32 1.20
N LYS A 186 -16.49 8.81 1.77
CA LYS A 186 -15.76 7.69 1.18
C LYS A 186 -16.53 6.36 1.29
N LEU A 187 -17.21 6.09 2.39
CA LEU A 187 -18.03 4.88 2.52
C LEU A 187 -19.27 4.93 1.60
N VAL A 188 -19.95 6.06 1.53
CA VAL A 188 -21.15 6.24 0.68
C VAL A 188 -20.81 6.17 -0.81
N ASN A 189 -19.68 6.75 -1.21
CA ASN A 189 -19.28 6.84 -2.62
C ASN A 189 -18.22 5.79 -3.03
N TRP A 190 -18.01 4.75 -2.23
CA TRP A 190 -16.94 3.78 -2.46
C TRP A 190 -16.92 3.24 -3.89
N GLY A 191 -18.02 2.68 -4.35
CA GLY A 191 -18.12 2.09 -5.69
C GLY A 191 -18.01 3.09 -6.83
N LYS A 192 -18.22 4.40 -6.60
CA LYS A 192 -18.04 5.45 -7.62
C LYS A 192 -16.58 5.91 -7.72
N GLU A 193 -15.81 5.78 -6.64
CA GLU A 193 -14.47 6.31 -6.57
C GLU A 193 -13.37 5.25 -6.62
N ARG A 194 -13.71 3.98 -6.40
CA ARG A 194 -12.76 2.87 -6.27
C ARG A 194 -13.04 1.76 -7.27
N GLY A 195 -11.98 1.05 -7.67
CA GLY A 195 -12.10 -0.07 -8.61
C GLY A 195 -12.48 0.37 -10.03
N GLN A 196 -12.22 1.61 -10.41
CA GLN A 196 -12.63 2.17 -11.71
C GLN A 196 -11.82 1.64 -12.88
N ASN A 197 -10.66 1.03 -12.65
CA ASN A 197 -9.86 0.38 -13.67
C ASN A 197 -9.90 -1.15 -13.48
N PRO A 198 -10.77 -1.89 -14.19
CA PRO A 198 -10.92 -3.34 -14.00
C PRO A 198 -9.70 -4.14 -14.49
N LYS A 199 -8.79 -3.51 -15.25
CA LYS A 199 -7.58 -4.17 -15.74
C LYS A 199 -6.47 -4.26 -14.67
N ILE A 200 -6.57 -3.44 -13.63
CA ILE A 200 -5.57 -3.39 -12.55
C ILE A 200 -6.27 -3.74 -11.23
N PRO A 201 -6.01 -4.93 -10.66
CA PRO A 201 -6.56 -5.32 -9.37
C PRO A 201 -6.21 -4.29 -8.28
N ASP A 202 -7.18 -3.99 -7.41
CA ASP A 202 -7.01 -3.02 -6.33
C ASP A 202 -7.39 -3.62 -4.98
N THR A 203 -6.57 -3.37 -3.96
CA THR A 203 -6.87 -3.73 -2.57
C THR A 203 -8.15 -3.08 -2.03
N SER A 204 -8.64 -2.00 -2.68
CA SER A 204 -9.93 -1.40 -2.35
C SER A 204 -11.11 -2.35 -2.53
N ALA A 205 -10.95 -3.42 -3.32
CA ALA A 205 -11.95 -4.47 -3.50
C ALA A 205 -12.30 -5.17 -2.18
N ILE A 206 -11.37 -5.25 -1.22
CA ILE A 206 -11.60 -5.84 0.12
C ILE A 206 -12.65 -5.03 0.89
N MET A 207 -12.60 -3.69 0.79
CA MET A 207 -13.54 -2.80 1.47
C MET A 207 -14.87 -2.64 0.74
N SER A 208 -14.96 -3.03 -0.52
CA SER A 208 -16.17 -2.83 -1.33
C SER A 208 -17.41 -3.49 -0.72
N PRO A 209 -17.41 -4.77 -0.35
CA PRO A 209 -18.57 -5.39 0.28
C PRO A 209 -18.93 -4.74 1.62
N VAL A 210 -17.94 -4.36 2.42
CA VAL A 210 -18.17 -3.69 3.72
C VAL A 210 -18.87 -2.34 3.50
N ALA A 211 -18.36 -1.52 2.59
CA ALA A 211 -18.91 -0.19 2.30
C ALA A 211 -20.35 -0.28 1.76
N HIS A 212 -20.66 -1.30 0.94
CA HIS A 212 -22.00 -1.49 0.38
C HIS A 212 -23.02 -2.07 1.39
N SER A 213 -22.56 -2.82 2.39
CA SER A 213 -23.45 -3.46 3.37
C SER A 213 -23.82 -2.56 4.54
N LEU A 214 -23.02 -1.49 4.81
CA LEU A 214 -23.32 -0.54 5.87
C LEU A 214 -24.47 0.39 5.47
N ASN A 215 -25.47 0.54 6.35
CA ASN A 215 -26.49 1.56 6.19
C ASN A 215 -25.98 2.95 6.66
N LYS A 216 -26.75 3.99 6.35
CA LYS A 216 -26.39 5.37 6.65
C LYS A 216 -26.06 5.60 8.13
N SER A 217 -26.89 5.11 9.05
CA SER A 217 -26.68 5.32 10.49
C SER A 217 -25.43 4.61 11.01
N GLN A 218 -25.11 3.44 10.46
CA GLN A 218 -23.89 2.68 10.78
C GLN A 218 -22.65 3.40 10.27
N ILE A 219 -22.69 3.93 9.02
CA ILE A 219 -21.61 4.74 8.44
C ILE A 219 -21.35 5.98 9.31
N GLU A 220 -22.41 6.71 9.70
CA GLU A 220 -22.30 7.90 10.57
C GLU A 220 -21.70 7.54 11.94
N ALA A 221 -22.12 6.43 12.53
CA ALA A 221 -21.61 6.00 13.83
C ALA A 221 -20.12 5.63 13.76
N VAL A 222 -19.70 4.80 12.81
CA VAL A 222 -18.28 4.43 12.65
C VAL A 222 -17.42 5.66 12.33
N ALA A 223 -17.90 6.55 11.45
CA ALA A 223 -17.21 7.78 11.13
C ALA A 223 -17.03 8.69 12.38
N ALA A 224 -18.06 8.76 13.24
CA ALA A 224 -17.98 9.51 14.49
C ALA A 224 -16.89 8.93 15.42
N TYR A 225 -16.87 7.61 15.60
CA TYR A 225 -15.88 6.95 16.45
C TYR A 225 -14.45 7.20 15.97
N VAL A 226 -14.12 6.84 14.73
CA VAL A 226 -12.74 6.94 14.23
C VAL A 226 -12.23 8.37 14.17
N SER A 227 -13.12 9.36 14.00
CA SER A 227 -12.73 10.77 13.97
C SER A 227 -12.40 11.36 15.35
N THR A 228 -12.76 10.68 16.43
CA THR A 228 -12.45 11.12 17.81
C THR A 228 -11.18 10.50 18.37
N LEU A 229 -10.68 9.43 17.76
CA LEU A 229 -9.45 8.74 18.17
C LEU A 229 -8.22 9.64 18.00
N LYS A 230 -7.20 9.44 18.89
CA LYS A 230 -5.98 10.26 18.94
C LYS A 230 -4.73 9.46 18.62
#